data_26f8e93824223e272a8d9e06eb8d1731
#
_entry.id   26f8e93824223e272a8d9e06eb8d1731
#
_cell.length_a   1.000
_cell.length_b   1.000
_cell.length_c   1.000
_cell.angle_alpha   90.00
_cell.angle_beta   90.00
_cell.angle_gamma   90.00
#
_symmetry.space_group_name_H-M   'P 1'
#
loop_
_entity.id
_entity.type
_entity.pdbx_description
1 polymer ?
#
loop_
_entity_poly.entity_id
_entity_poly.type
_entity_poly.pdbx_seq_one_letter_code
_entity_poly.pdbx_strand_id
1 'polypeptide(L)'
;MAAIPKGGTVAVTGAAGFIGGWVVKLLLAEGYRVRACVRDVTNEQRVAFLKDMPGFLSGRLTLHNADLDQDGCFDEIFKGCNGVAHVSHVSDYTDHAYIKRVCDHIIQSVNASGTVTRVIVTSSVAAVISEMDLEEIGRRPVFYEDRYPDDANPKRTAQSQGYSMGKILAETAFAEAAERHGVGMPLFVAPLIT
;
A
#
# COMPACT_ATOMS: atom_id res chain seq x y z
N MET A 1 -11.66 2.35 -16.86
CA MET A 1 -10.52 2.78 -16.00
C MET A 1 -9.24 2.81 -16.83
N ALA A 2 -8.48 3.92 -16.83
CA ALA A 2 -7.25 4.01 -17.60
C ALA A 2 -6.17 3.12 -16.94
N ALA A 3 -5.57 2.24 -17.73
CA ALA A 3 -4.40 1.49 -17.29
C ALA A 3 -3.18 2.43 -17.21
N ILE A 4 -2.25 2.15 -16.32
CA ILE A 4 -0.96 2.85 -16.34
C ILE A 4 -0.29 2.57 -17.69
N PRO A 5 0.12 3.60 -18.45
CA PRO A 5 0.72 3.39 -19.76
C PRO A 5 2.03 2.58 -19.65
N LYS A 6 2.33 1.76 -20.67
CA LYS A 6 3.62 1.05 -20.72
C LYS A 6 4.77 2.04 -20.65
N GLY A 7 5.78 1.73 -19.85
CA GLY A 7 6.90 2.64 -19.60
C GLY A 7 6.58 3.78 -18.62
N GLY A 8 5.33 3.85 -18.11
CA GLY A 8 4.94 4.81 -17.09
C GLY A 8 5.72 4.65 -15.78
N THR A 9 5.62 5.65 -14.92
CA THR A 9 6.34 5.67 -13.63
C THR A 9 5.39 5.26 -12.49
N VAL A 10 5.83 4.31 -11.67
CA VAL A 10 5.10 3.85 -10.48
C VAL A 10 5.96 4.09 -9.24
N ALA A 11 5.41 4.76 -8.24
CA ALA A 11 6.03 4.82 -6.93
C ALA A 11 5.62 3.60 -6.11
N VAL A 12 6.58 3.00 -5.40
CA VAL A 12 6.35 1.85 -4.52
C VAL A 12 6.76 2.21 -3.10
N THR A 13 5.78 2.33 -2.19
CA THR A 13 6.09 2.55 -0.77
C THR A 13 6.47 1.23 -0.11
N GLY A 14 7.35 1.28 0.90
CA GLY A 14 7.82 0.05 1.55
C GLY A 14 8.68 -0.84 0.64
N ALA A 15 9.34 -0.26 -0.36
CA ALA A 15 10.11 -0.97 -1.37
C ALA A 15 11.26 -1.82 -0.81
N ALA A 16 11.81 -1.47 0.35
CA ALA A 16 12.85 -2.24 1.04
C ALA A 16 12.30 -3.45 1.84
N GLY A 17 10.99 -3.64 1.88
CA GLY A 17 10.35 -4.80 2.48
C GLY A 17 10.28 -5.99 1.51
N PHE A 18 9.94 -7.19 2.04
CA PHE A 18 9.85 -8.41 1.24
C PHE A 18 8.89 -8.25 0.06
N ILE A 19 7.64 -7.85 0.32
CA ILE A 19 6.62 -7.67 -0.72
C ILE A 19 6.96 -6.51 -1.64
N GLY A 20 7.34 -5.35 -1.07
CA GLY A 20 7.72 -4.18 -1.84
C GLY A 20 8.84 -4.45 -2.83
N GLY A 21 9.86 -5.22 -2.42
CA GLY A 21 10.95 -5.64 -3.29
C GLY A 21 10.48 -6.49 -4.49
N TRP A 22 9.55 -7.41 -4.26
CA TRP A 22 8.96 -8.20 -5.35
C TRP A 22 8.11 -7.34 -6.29
N VAL A 23 7.33 -6.39 -5.75
CA VAL A 23 6.55 -5.44 -6.56
C VAL A 23 7.48 -4.60 -7.45
N VAL A 24 8.57 -4.07 -6.89
CA VAL A 24 9.60 -3.34 -7.67
C VAL A 24 10.15 -4.21 -8.79
N LYS A 25 10.57 -5.44 -8.48
CA LYS A 25 11.14 -6.38 -9.46
C LYS A 25 10.17 -6.66 -10.60
N LEU A 26 8.91 -6.95 -10.31
CA LEU A 26 7.89 -7.25 -11.31
C LEU A 26 7.56 -6.03 -12.17
N LEU A 27 7.41 -4.85 -11.59
CA LEU A 27 7.18 -3.62 -12.35
C LEU A 27 8.33 -3.33 -13.32
N LEU A 28 9.58 -3.52 -12.89
CA LEU A 28 10.75 -3.36 -13.77
C LEU A 28 10.75 -4.38 -14.91
N ALA A 29 10.37 -5.64 -14.64
CA ALA A 29 10.26 -6.69 -15.65
C ALA A 29 9.20 -6.37 -16.70
N GLU A 30 8.07 -5.78 -16.29
CA GLU A 30 7.00 -5.32 -17.17
C GLU A 30 7.32 -3.99 -17.90
N GLY A 31 8.52 -3.45 -17.70
CA GLY A 31 9.02 -2.28 -18.43
C GLY A 31 8.65 -0.93 -17.82
N TYR A 32 8.08 -0.89 -16.63
CA TYR A 32 7.81 0.35 -15.91
C TYR A 32 9.06 1.02 -15.36
N ARG A 33 8.98 2.33 -15.11
CA ARG A 33 9.93 3.05 -14.26
C ARG A 33 9.44 2.99 -12.83
N VAL A 34 10.35 2.82 -11.87
CA VAL A 34 9.99 2.66 -10.48
C VAL A 34 10.71 3.68 -9.61
N ARG A 35 9.95 4.40 -8.78
CA ARG A 35 10.46 5.18 -7.66
C ARG A 35 10.26 4.38 -6.38
N ALA A 36 11.32 3.77 -5.90
CA ALA A 36 11.30 2.95 -4.69
C ALA A 36 11.42 3.84 -3.45
N CYS A 37 10.33 3.97 -2.70
CA CYS A 37 10.29 4.73 -1.47
C CYS A 37 10.77 3.85 -0.31
N VAL A 38 11.85 4.24 0.33
CA VAL A 38 12.47 3.56 1.45
C VAL A 38 12.70 4.54 2.59
N ARG A 39 12.70 4.08 3.83
CA ARG A 39 12.89 4.97 4.99
C ARG A 39 14.26 5.65 4.99
N ASP A 40 15.29 4.93 4.58
CA ASP A 40 16.67 5.41 4.54
C ASP A 40 17.43 4.77 3.38
N VAL A 41 17.77 5.59 2.37
CA VAL A 41 18.52 5.16 1.18
C VAL A 41 19.99 4.88 1.46
N THR A 42 20.52 5.31 2.62
CA THR A 42 21.90 5.06 3.05
C THR A 42 22.08 3.76 3.79
N ASN A 43 20.99 3.14 4.21
CA ASN A 43 21.03 1.85 4.89
C ASN A 43 21.28 0.71 3.89
N GLU A 44 22.55 0.43 3.59
CA GLU A 44 22.97 -0.57 2.62
C GLU A 44 22.39 -1.96 2.89
N GLN A 45 22.26 -2.35 4.14
CA GLN A 45 21.69 -3.66 4.51
C GLN A 45 20.24 -3.82 4.03
N ARG A 46 19.52 -2.70 3.93
CA ARG A 46 18.11 -2.67 3.52
C ARG A 46 17.90 -2.42 2.03
N VAL A 47 18.84 -1.77 1.35
CA VAL A 47 18.63 -1.30 -0.02
C VAL A 47 19.57 -1.93 -1.06
N ALA A 48 20.61 -2.67 -0.65
CA ALA A 48 21.58 -3.27 -1.59
C ALA A 48 20.89 -4.11 -2.68
N PHE A 49 19.93 -4.95 -2.30
CA PHE A 49 19.23 -5.79 -3.26
C PHE A 49 18.41 -4.99 -4.31
N LEU A 50 17.95 -3.78 -3.97
CA LEU A 50 17.29 -2.88 -4.94
C LEU A 50 18.32 -2.29 -5.91
N LYS A 51 19.51 -1.97 -5.43
CA LYS A 51 20.61 -1.45 -6.26
C LYS A 51 21.15 -2.51 -7.23
N ASP A 52 21.03 -3.79 -6.87
CA ASP A 52 21.41 -4.93 -7.73
C ASP A 52 20.39 -5.24 -8.82
N MET A 53 19.21 -4.63 -8.80
CA MET A 53 18.18 -4.86 -9.81
C MET A 53 18.58 -4.21 -11.16
N PRO A 54 18.29 -4.86 -12.30
CA PRO A 54 18.68 -4.38 -13.64
C PRO A 54 18.20 -2.95 -13.97
N GLY A 55 17.17 -2.48 -13.29
CA GLY A 55 16.63 -1.14 -13.47
C GLY A 55 17.46 -0.02 -12.85
N PHE A 56 18.29 -0.32 -11.85
CA PHE A 56 19.00 0.70 -11.08
C PHE A 56 20.08 1.42 -11.92
N LEU A 57 20.99 0.67 -12.53
CA LEU A 57 22.03 1.25 -13.37
C LEU A 57 21.50 1.97 -14.61
N SER A 58 20.37 1.54 -15.14
CA SER A 58 19.73 2.19 -16.30
C SER A 58 18.88 3.41 -15.94
N GLY A 59 18.77 3.78 -14.67
CA GLY A 59 17.94 4.87 -14.21
C GLY A 59 16.42 4.61 -14.27
N ARG A 60 16.01 3.36 -14.56
CA ARG A 60 14.59 2.99 -14.48
C ARG A 60 14.11 2.73 -13.06
N LEU A 61 15.03 2.43 -12.14
CA LEU A 61 14.78 2.35 -10.71
C LEU A 61 15.54 3.46 -10.00
N THR A 62 14.85 4.25 -9.20
CA THR A 62 15.44 5.27 -8.33
C THR A 62 14.99 5.05 -6.90
N LEU A 63 15.89 5.33 -5.93
CA LEU A 63 15.60 5.22 -4.51
C LEU A 63 15.31 6.60 -3.94
N HIS A 64 14.29 6.70 -3.08
CA HIS A 64 13.84 7.94 -2.47
C HIS A 64 13.64 7.73 -0.97
N ASN A 65 14.11 8.69 -0.17
CA ASN A 65 13.80 8.72 1.26
C ASN A 65 12.34 9.09 1.46
N ALA A 66 11.60 8.22 2.16
CA ALA A 66 10.21 8.46 2.52
C ALA A 66 9.89 7.72 3.80
N ASP A 67 9.61 8.47 4.84
CA ASP A 67 9.16 7.96 6.13
C ASP A 67 7.69 8.30 6.33
N LEU A 68 6.87 7.29 6.61
CA LEU A 68 5.42 7.47 6.84
C LEU A 68 5.10 8.44 7.99
N ASP A 69 6.06 8.62 8.92
CA ASP A 69 5.90 9.54 10.05
C ASP A 69 6.18 11.01 9.68
N GLN A 70 6.67 11.27 8.45
CA GLN A 70 6.97 12.61 7.97
C GLN A 70 5.91 13.10 6.98
N ASP A 71 5.20 14.16 7.35
CA ASP A 71 4.21 14.80 6.51
C ASP A 71 4.85 15.31 5.22
N GLY A 72 4.18 15.11 4.08
CA GLY A 72 4.66 15.57 2.78
C GLY A 72 5.86 14.83 2.20
N CYS A 73 6.35 13.76 2.85
CA CYS A 73 7.51 13.01 2.37
C CYS A 73 7.33 12.42 0.97
N PHE A 74 6.10 12.26 0.50
CA PHE A 74 5.77 11.73 -0.82
C PHE A 74 5.50 12.82 -1.87
N ASP A 75 5.35 14.08 -1.51
CA ASP A 75 4.89 15.15 -2.42
C ASP A 75 5.75 15.24 -3.68
N GLU A 76 7.07 15.35 -3.52
CA GLU A 76 7.97 15.41 -4.66
C GLU A 76 8.15 14.05 -5.35
N ILE A 77 8.02 12.95 -4.59
CA ILE A 77 8.20 11.60 -5.13
C ILE A 77 7.05 11.23 -6.08
N PHE A 78 5.83 11.64 -5.78
CA PHE A 78 4.66 11.30 -6.59
C PHE A 78 4.45 12.22 -7.80
N LYS A 79 5.10 13.38 -7.86
CA LYS A 79 5.05 14.25 -9.05
C LYS A 79 5.54 13.52 -10.30
N GLY A 80 4.69 13.48 -11.32
CA GLY A 80 5.00 12.80 -12.58
C GLY A 80 4.91 11.26 -12.50
N CYS A 81 4.49 10.68 -11.39
CA CYS A 81 4.11 9.27 -11.35
C CYS A 81 2.72 9.07 -12.00
N ASN A 82 2.54 7.93 -12.66
CA ASN A 82 1.25 7.49 -13.19
C ASN A 82 0.47 6.63 -12.22
N GLY A 83 1.17 5.98 -11.28
CA GLY A 83 0.57 5.14 -10.27
C GLY A 83 1.38 5.07 -8.98
N VAL A 84 0.72 4.62 -7.92
CA VAL A 84 1.32 4.34 -6.62
C VAL A 84 0.94 2.93 -6.17
N ALA A 85 1.92 2.12 -5.81
CA ALA A 85 1.73 0.87 -5.09
C ALA A 85 2.07 1.12 -3.61
N HIS A 86 1.04 1.26 -2.79
CA HIS A 86 1.20 1.45 -1.35
C HIS A 86 1.31 0.10 -0.66
N VAL A 87 2.55 -0.33 -0.41
CA VAL A 87 2.91 -1.62 0.18
C VAL A 87 3.39 -1.48 1.63
N SER A 88 3.86 -0.29 1.99
CA SER A 88 4.28 -0.03 3.38
C SER A 88 3.10 -0.15 4.34
N HIS A 89 3.42 -0.50 5.57
CA HIS A 89 2.46 -0.56 6.66
C HIS A 89 2.94 0.29 7.84
N VAL A 90 2.00 0.70 8.67
CA VAL A 90 2.25 1.44 9.90
C VAL A 90 2.95 0.55 10.93
N SER A 91 3.67 1.17 11.87
CA SER A 91 4.36 0.46 12.94
C SER A 91 3.43 0.05 14.09
N ASP A 92 2.34 0.80 14.31
CA ASP A 92 1.36 0.54 15.35
C ASP A 92 -0.05 0.49 14.75
N TYR A 93 -0.66 -0.67 14.81
CA TYR A 93 -2.04 -0.90 14.34
C TYR A 93 -3.09 -0.62 15.42
N THR A 94 -2.69 -0.35 16.64
CA THR A 94 -3.64 -0.02 17.74
C THR A 94 -3.98 1.47 17.77
N ASP A 95 -3.14 2.32 17.19
CA ASP A 95 -3.39 3.75 17.05
C ASP A 95 -4.13 4.07 15.74
N HIS A 96 -5.45 4.06 15.81
CA HIS A 96 -6.31 4.33 14.66
C HIS A 96 -6.18 5.77 14.14
N ALA A 97 -5.90 6.74 15.01
CA ALA A 97 -5.67 8.13 14.61
C ALA A 97 -4.38 8.27 13.80
N TYR A 98 -3.33 7.55 14.20
CA TYR A 98 -2.09 7.47 13.46
C TYR A 98 -2.29 6.84 12.07
N ILE A 99 -3.00 5.71 11.98
CA ILE A 99 -3.32 5.05 10.71
C ILE A 99 -4.03 6.01 9.77
N LYS A 100 -5.07 6.69 10.28
CA LYS A 100 -5.83 7.66 9.49
C LYS A 100 -4.93 8.79 9.00
N ARG A 101 -4.10 9.36 9.85
CA ARG A 101 -3.15 10.43 9.47
C ARG A 101 -2.23 9.97 8.35
N VAL A 102 -1.63 8.80 8.46
CA VAL A 102 -0.74 8.24 7.42
C VAL A 102 -1.48 8.09 6.08
N CYS A 103 -2.71 7.55 6.10
CA CYS A 103 -3.52 7.43 4.89
C CYS A 103 -3.84 8.82 4.28
N ASP A 104 -4.23 9.79 5.10
CA ASP A 104 -4.55 11.15 4.66
C ASP A 104 -3.33 11.82 4.00
N HIS A 105 -2.11 11.67 4.55
CA HIS A 105 -0.88 12.22 3.95
C HIS A 105 -0.58 11.62 2.58
N ILE A 106 -0.71 10.30 2.44
CA ILE A 106 -0.50 9.64 1.14
C ILE A 106 -1.53 10.13 0.13
N ILE A 107 -2.80 10.20 0.53
CA ILE A 107 -3.91 10.68 -0.32
C ILE A 107 -3.66 12.14 -0.73
N GLN A 108 -3.23 13.00 0.19
CA GLN A 108 -2.88 14.40 -0.12
C GLN A 108 -1.76 14.48 -1.16
N SER A 109 -0.67 13.73 -0.97
CA SER A 109 0.45 13.69 -1.93
C SER A 109 0.02 13.14 -3.30
N VAL A 110 -0.85 12.13 -3.34
CA VAL A 110 -1.44 11.61 -4.58
C VAL A 110 -2.22 12.71 -5.30
N ASN A 111 -3.09 13.41 -4.59
CA ASN A 111 -3.92 14.48 -5.15
C ASN A 111 -3.05 15.66 -5.63
N ALA A 112 -2.07 16.05 -4.83
CA ALA A 112 -1.14 17.13 -5.17
C ALA A 112 -0.27 16.81 -6.38
N SER A 113 -0.02 15.53 -6.67
CA SER A 113 0.78 15.11 -7.84
C SER A 113 0.17 15.50 -9.17
N GLY A 114 -1.17 15.56 -9.27
CA GLY A 114 -1.92 15.85 -10.49
C GLY A 114 -1.73 14.84 -11.64
N THR A 115 -0.92 13.81 -11.46
CA THR A 115 -0.54 12.84 -12.50
C THR A 115 -0.83 11.38 -12.14
N VAL A 116 -0.94 11.08 -10.86
CA VAL A 116 -1.28 9.74 -10.38
C VAL A 116 -2.75 9.45 -10.70
N THR A 117 -2.97 8.42 -11.52
CA THR A 117 -4.31 7.99 -11.94
C THR A 117 -4.74 6.66 -11.31
N ARG A 118 -3.82 5.99 -10.60
CA ARG A 118 -4.10 4.71 -9.96
C ARG A 118 -3.28 4.54 -8.68
N VAL A 119 -3.97 4.14 -7.62
CA VAL A 119 -3.35 3.71 -6.35
C VAL A 119 -3.73 2.27 -6.09
N ILE A 120 -2.75 1.43 -5.75
CA ILE A 120 -2.96 0.06 -5.29
C ILE A 120 -2.54 0.01 -3.83
N VAL A 121 -3.45 -0.39 -2.95
CA VAL A 121 -3.19 -0.50 -1.51
C VAL A 121 -3.08 -1.97 -1.12
N THR A 122 -2.00 -2.35 -0.47
CA THR A 122 -1.86 -3.70 0.08
C THR A 122 -2.66 -3.81 1.36
N SER A 123 -3.76 -4.53 1.29
CA SER A 123 -4.58 -4.87 2.43
C SER A 123 -4.22 -6.26 3.01
N SER A 124 -5.16 -6.89 3.65
CA SER A 124 -4.99 -8.20 4.27
C SER A 124 -6.31 -8.96 4.24
N VAL A 125 -6.22 -10.29 4.20
CA VAL A 125 -7.37 -11.16 4.47
C VAL A 125 -8.01 -10.86 5.83
N ALA A 126 -7.24 -10.35 6.78
CA ALA A 126 -7.74 -9.93 8.09
C ALA A 126 -8.74 -8.75 8.04
N ALA A 127 -8.83 -8.04 6.91
CA ALA A 127 -9.87 -7.03 6.69
C ALA A 127 -11.23 -7.65 6.31
N VAL A 128 -11.26 -8.88 5.80
CA VAL A 128 -12.48 -9.56 5.30
C VAL A 128 -12.90 -10.75 6.13
N ILE A 129 -11.99 -11.38 6.89
CA ILE A 129 -12.25 -12.58 7.67
C ILE A 129 -12.01 -12.29 9.15
N SER A 130 -13.00 -12.61 9.99
CA SER A 130 -12.86 -12.59 11.45
C SER A 130 -12.57 -14.00 12.00
N GLU A 131 -12.12 -14.08 13.26
CA GLU A 131 -11.95 -15.37 13.94
C GLU A 131 -13.28 -16.12 14.10
N MET A 132 -14.42 -15.41 14.17
CA MET A 132 -15.76 -16.04 14.17
C MET A 132 -16.04 -16.73 12.84
N ASP A 133 -15.60 -16.13 11.72
CA ASP A 133 -15.74 -16.74 10.40
C ASP A 133 -14.91 -18.03 10.30
N LEU A 134 -13.75 -18.09 10.95
CA LEU A 134 -12.93 -19.30 10.99
C LEU A 134 -13.61 -20.45 11.73
N GLU A 135 -14.39 -20.17 12.76
CA GLU A 135 -15.24 -21.15 13.45
C GLU A 135 -16.37 -21.67 12.55
N GLU A 136 -16.83 -20.85 11.59
CA GLU A 136 -17.88 -21.17 10.62
C GLU A 136 -17.38 -21.67 9.26
N ILE A 137 -16.06 -21.74 9.04
CA ILE A 137 -15.44 -22.06 7.74
C ILE A 137 -15.97 -23.35 7.12
N GLY A 138 -16.38 -24.32 7.94
CA GLY A 138 -17.04 -25.54 7.47
C GLY A 138 -18.43 -25.31 6.88
N ARG A 139 -19.05 -24.15 7.14
CA ARG A 139 -20.41 -23.80 6.70
C ARG A 139 -20.41 -22.75 5.58
N ARG A 140 -19.36 -21.91 5.49
CA ARG A 140 -19.21 -20.82 4.51
C ARG A 140 -17.78 -20.76 3.98
N PRO A 141 -17.45 -21.55 2.94
CA PRO A 141 -16.08 -21.60 2.42
C PRO A 141 -15.70 -20.41 1.54
N VAL A 142 -16.59 -19.45 1.29
CA VAL A 142 -16.36 -18.32 0.38
C VAL A 142 -16.57 -17.01 1.12
N PHE A 143 -15.56 -16.15 1.06
CA PHE A 143 -15.58 -14.77 1.57
C PHE A 143 -15.45 -13.81 0.40
N TYR A 144 -16.09 -12.66 0.50
CA TYR A 144 -16.08 -11.62 -0.53
C TYR A 144 -15.36 -10.38 0.00
N GLU A 145 -14.69 -9.68 -0.89
CA GLU A 145 -13.89 -8.48 -0.59
C GLU A 145 -14.72 -7.28 -0.13
N ASP A 146 -16.00 -7.26 -0.34
CA ASP A 146 -16.93 -6.20 0.10
C ASP A 146 -17.46 -6.38 1.52
N ARG A 147 -17.00 -7.43 2.20
CA ARG A 147 -17.41 -7.74 3.56
C ARG A 147 -16.37 -7.30 4.57
N TYR A 148 -16.78 -6.44 5.49
CA TYR A 148 -16.00 -6.13 6.69
C TYR A 148 -16.54 -6.91 7.88
N PRO A 149 -15.70 -7.66 8.60
CA PRO A 149 -16.14 -8.42 9.77
C PRO A 149 -16.53 -7.51 10.93
N ASP A 150 -17.49 -7.96 11.73
CA ASP A 150 -17.79 -7.34 13.01
C ASP A 150 -16.64 -7.62 14.00
N ASP A 151 -16.03 -6.57 14.52
CA ASP A 151 -14.89 -6.64 15.44
C ASP A 151 -15.26 -6.96 16.90
N ALA A 152 -16.51 -7.21 17.18
CA ALA A 152 -16.99 -7.48 18.53
C ALA A 152 -16.57 -8.85 19.10
N ASN A 153 -15.63 -9.58 18.46
CA ASN A 153 -15.20 -10.87 18.95
C ASN A 153 -14.36 -10.77 20.24
N PRO A 154 -14.88 -11.21 21.40
CA PRO A 154 -14.20 -11.10 22.68
C PRO A 154 -12.94 -12.01 22.80
N LYS A 155 -12.74 -12.93 21.85
CA LYS A 155 -11.56 -13.82 21.83
C LYS A 155 -10.34 -13.18 21.15
N ARG A 156 -10.49 -12.06 20.46
CA ARG A 156 -9.39 -11.37 19.81
C ARG A 156 -8.47 -10.71 20.83
N THR A 157 -7.16 -10.82 20.61
CA THR A 157 -6.21 -9.97 21.31
C THR A 157 -6.32 -8.53 20.80
N ALA A 158 -6.02 -7.54 21.64
CA ALA A 158 -6.01 -6.14 21.20
C ALA A 158 -5.13 -5.91 19.98
N GLN A 159 -4.03 -6.65 19.85
CA GLN A 159 -3.12 -6.55 18.71
C GLN A 159 -3.74 -7.13 17.41
N SER A 160 -4.38 -8.30 17.48
CA SER A 160 -5.03 -8.89 16.29
C SER A 160 -6.24 -8.07 15.83
N GLN A 161 -7.01 -7.54 16.78
CA GLN A 161 -8.11 -6.63 16.51
C GLN A 161 -7.60 -5.31 15.90
N GLY A 162 -6.55 -4.72 16.46
CA GLY A 162 -5.93 -3.50 15.95
C GLY A 162 -5.46 -3.67 14.51
N TYR A 163 -4.82 -4.80 14.19
CA TYR A 163 -4.37 -5.08 12.82
C TYR A 163 -5.53 -5.14 11.82
N SER A 164 -6.58 -5.90 12.11
CA SER A 164 -7.76 -6.01 11.25
C SER A 164 -8.43 -4.65 11.04
N MET A 165 -8.70 -3.93 12.13
CA MET A 165 -9.29 -2.58 12.07
C MET A 165 -8.41 -1.61 11.32
N GLY A 166 -7.11 -1.64 11.53
CA GLY A 166 -6.18 -0.77 10.81
C GLY A 166 -6.19 -1.02 9.31
N LYS A 167 -6.35 -2.27 8.88
CA LYS A 167 -6.50 -2.60 7.46
C LYS A 167 -7.84 -2.12 6.89
N ILE A 168 -8.94 -2.32 7.62
CA ILE A 168 -10.27 -1.80 7.24
C ILE A 168 -10.24 -0.27 7.13
N LEU A 169 -9.68 0.42 8.12
CA LEU A 169 -9.56 1.88 8.11
C LEU A 169 -8.76 2.39 6.90
N ALA A 170 -7.66 1.73 6.57
CA ALA A 170 -6.87 2.10 5.40
C ALA A 170 -7.67 1.91 4.10
N GLU A 171 -8.34 0.77 3.91
CA GLU A 171 -9.19 0.53 2.74
C GLU A 171 -10.28 1.59 2.60
N THR A 172 -11.01 1.84 3.69
CA THR A 172 -12.10 2.83 3.73
C THR A 172 -11.59 4.23 3.38
N ALA A 173 -10.47 4.66 3.95
CA ALA A 173 -9.90 5.99 3.68
C ALA A 173 -9.56 6.18 2.19
N PHE A 174 -8.94 5.19 1.55
CA PHE A 174 -8.61 5.27 0.13
C PHE A 174 -9.84 5.13 -0.76
N ALA A 175 -10.83 4.31 -0.40
CA ALA A 175 -12.08 4.18 -1.14
C ALA A 175 -12.88 5.49 -1.13
N GLU A 176 -13.07 6.09 0.03
CA GLU A 176 -13.74 7.39 0.19
C GLU A 176 -13.00 8.52 -0.56
N ALA A 177 -11.66 8.50 -0.57
CA ALA A 177 -10.89 9.47 -1.33
C ALA A 177 -11.10 9.30 -2.83
N ALA A 178 -11.18 8.07 -3.33
CA ALA A 178 -11.44 7.78 -4.74
C ALA A 178 -12.82 8.28 -5.19
N GLU A 179 -13.85 8.10 -4.36
CA GLU A 179 -15.21 8.59 -4.64
C GLU A 179 -15.27 10.11 -4.68
N ARG A 180 -14.64 10.79 -3.71
CA ARG A 180 -14.67 12.27 -3.61
C ARG A 180 -14.01 12.98 -4.77
N HIS A 181 -12.98 12.40 -5.36
CA HIS A 181 -12.18 13.07 -6.39
C HIS A 181 -12.59 12.75 -7.83
N GLY A 182 -13.60 11.91 -8.06
CA GLY A 182 -14.08 11.57 -9.41
C GLY A 182 -12.99 10.93 -10.29
N VAL A 183 -11.79 10.80 -9.78
CA VAL A 183 -10.69 10.08 -10.39
C VAL A 183 -10.96 8.63 -10.04
N GLY A 184 -11.30 7.82 -11.04
CA GLY A 184 -11.43 6.38 -10.82
C GLY A 184 -10.12 5.83 -10.31
N MET A 185 -9.87 5.98 -9.03
CA MET A 185 -8.85 5.22 -8.33
C MET A 185 -9.45 3.82 -8.10
N PRO A 186 -9.14 2.84 -8.92
CA PRO A 186 -9.50 1.48 -8.56
C PRO A 186 -8.64 1.14 -7.36
N LEU A 187 -9.28 1.07 -6.21
CA LEU A 187 -8.73 0.44 -5.05
C LEU A 187 -8.60 -1.05 -5.37
N PHE A 188 -7.42 -1.49 -5.71
CA PHE A 188 -7.12 -2.91 -5.72
C PHE A 188 -6.62 -3.28 -4.33
N VAL A 189 -7.53 -3.80 -3.54
CA VAL A 189 -7.19 -4.52 -2.32
C VAL A 189 -6.60 -5.85 -2.77
N ALA A 190 -5.29 -6.02 -2.62
CA ALA A 190 -4.68 -7.33 -2.75
C ALA A 190 -4.64 -7.93 -1.34
N PRO A 191 -5.52 -8.91 -1.02
CA PRO A 191 -5.39 -9.65 0.22
C PRO A 191 -4.08 -10.42 0.17
N LEU A 192 -3.17 -10.11 1.07
CA LEU A 192 -1.99 -10.90 1.28
C LEU A 192 -2.35 -12.04 2.22
N ILE A 193 -2.29 -13.24 1.69
CA ILE A 193 -2.28 -14.46 2.49
C ILE A 193 -0.85 -14.59 3.03
N THR A 194 -0.66 -14.33 4.29
CA THR A 194 0.56 -14.71 5.03
C THR A 194 0.28 -15.93 5.88
#